data_a77ba382009f36353d46e10f6704e7ee
#
_entry.id   a77ba382009f36353d46e10f6704e7ee
#
_cell.length_a   1.000
_cell.length_b   1.000
_cell.length_c   1.000
_cell.angle_alpha   90.00
_cell.angle_beta   90.00
_cell.angle_gamma   90.00
#
_symmetry.space_group_name_H-M   'P 1'
#
loop_
_entity.id
_entity.type
_entity.pdbx_description
1 polymer ?
#
loop_
_entity_poly.entity_id
_entity_poly.type
_entity_poly.pdbx_seq_one_letter_code
_entity_poly.pdbx_strand_id
1 'polypeptide(L)'
;MARGNTMVPFGYEEEPPAQRGTLLVFETFEDWSEDEIGLIEAIADQRKFRKVVFYPQHEESLKRMGIPSASPYHKRVKLLEELLRDLPAERYTVDTWEGKRKKYTPVDTSLRFLTEKFASPYFVMMNDRYAAEFAGYKGFDEWIRKVRLLVWKRFGVPLPGKLLAYGERLDFIGEKGESVEV
;
A
#
# COMPACT_ATOMS: atom_id res chain seq x y z
N MET A 1 42.40 8.87 11.19
CA MET A 1 41.74 8.22 10.04
C MET A 1 41.84 9.15 8.84
N ALA A 2 42.56 8.72 7.84
CA ALA A 2 42.60 9.47 6.58
C ALA A 2 41.20 9.33 5.90
N ARG A 3 40.50 10.43 5.73
CA ARG A 3 39.34 10.46 4.84
C ARG A 3 39.86 10.29 3.41
N GLY A 4 39.63 9.13 2.84
CA GLY A 4 39.94 8.91 1.44
C GLY A 4 39.15 9.88 0.58
N ASN A 5 39.83 10.84 -0.05
CA ASN A 5 39.24 11.63 -1.11
C ASN A 5 38.98 10.69 -2.29
N THR A 6 37.76 10.27 -2.45
CA THR A 6 37.34 9.60 -3.68
C THR A 6 37.24 10.68 -4.75
N MET A 7 38.19 10.68 -5.68
CA MET A 7 38.10 11.55 -6.85
C MET A 7 36.93 11.08 -7.70
N VAL A 8 35.88 11.93 -7.79
CA VAL A 8 34.78 11.72 -8.68
C VAL A 8 35.18 12.16 -10.07
N PRO A 9 35.01 11.34 -11.13
CA PRO A 9 35.32 11.75 -12.50
C PRO A 9 34.56 13.01 -12.90
N PHE A 10 35.23 13.86 -13.68
CA PHE A 10 34.61 15.06 -14.23
C PHE A 10 33.36 14.66 -15.06
N GLY A 11 32.19 15.25 -14.74
CA GLY A 11 30.92 14.89 -15.38
C GLY A 11 30.11 13.79 -14.68
N TYR A 12 30.53 13.36 -13.48
CA TYR A 12 29.73 12.48 -12.65
C TYR A 12 28.51 13.25 -12.13
N GLU A 13 27.34 12.85 -12.60
CA GLU A 13 26.07 13.25 -11.99
C GLU A 13 25.80 12.27 -10.85
N GLU A 14 25.60 12.78 -9.63
CA GLU A 14 25.14 11.94 -8.54
C GLU A 14 23.82 11.30 -8.98
N GLU A 15 23.80 9.96 -9.02
CA GLU A 15 22.54 9.26 -9.21
C GLU A 15 21.59 9.69 -8.08
N PRO A 16 20.34 10.07 -8.42
CA PRO A 16 19.37 10.40 -7.40
C PRO A 16 19.26 9.20 -6.44
N PRO A 17 19.12 9.46 -5.12
CA PRO A 17 19.04 8.38 -4.14
C PRO A 17 18.02 7.34 -4.59
N ALA A 18 18.46 6.08 -4.65
CA ALA A 18 17.67 4.96 -5.17
C ALA A 18 16.28 4.96 -4.54
N GLN A 19 15.25 4.99 -5.38
CA GLN A 19 13.87 4.87 -4.96
C GLN A 19 13.67 3.52 -4.26
N ARG A 20 12.98 3.53 -3.14
CA ARG A 20 12.85 2.37 -2.26
C ARG A 20 11.57 1.60 -2.53
N GLY A 21 11.70 0.38 -2.97
CA GLY A 21 10.65 -0.63 -2.93
C GLY A 21 9.28 -0.27 -3.53
N THR A 22 8.30 -1.05 -3.14
CA THR A 22 6.94 -0.99 -3.66
C THR A 22 5.95 -0.72 -2.55
N LEU A 23 5.06 0.25 -2.74
CA LEU A 23 3.89 0.48 -1.90
C LEU A 23 2.70 -0.27 -2.52
N LEU A 24 2.12 -1.19 -1.77
CA LEU A 24 0.91 -1.92 -2.13
C LEU A 24 -0.27 -1.30 -1.37
N VAL A 25 -1.22 -0.71 -2.08
CA VAL A 25 -2.38 -0.06 -1.48
C VAL A 25 -3.58 -0.99 -1.56
N PHE A 26 -3.99 -1.54 -0.41
CA PHE A 26 -5.16 -2.40 -0.26
C PHE A 26 -6.34 -1.58 0.22
N GLU A 27 -7.32 -1.40 -0.64
CA GLU A 27 -8.52 -0.61 -0.37
C GLU A 27 -9.70 -1.08 -1.22
N THR A 28 -10.89 -0.62 -0.87
CA THR A 28 -12.06 -0.74 -1.75
C THR A 28 -11.95 0.24 -2.92
N PHE A 29 -11.33 1.38 -2.69
CA PHE A 29 -11.34 2.57 -3.55
C PHE A 29 -12.75 3.14 -3.79
N GLU A 30 -13.67 2.78 -2.91
CA GLU A 30 -15.00 3.35 -2.94
C GLU A 30 -14.96 4.80 -2.47
N ASP A 31 -15.66 5.68 -3.16
CA ASP A 31 -15.70 7.12 -2.86
C ASP A 31 -14.33 7.81 -2.81
N TRP A 32 -13.33 7.25 -3.47
CA TRP A 32 -12.04 7.90 -3.62
C TRP A 32 -12.14 9.08 -4.57
N SER A 33 -11.42 10.13 -4.23
CA SER A 33 -11.32 11.38 -4.98
C SER A 33 -9.85 11.75 -5.21
N GLU A 34 -9.62 12.89 -5.81
CA GLU A 34 -8.28 13.45 -5.99
C GLU A 34 -7.56 13.69 -4.65
N ASP A 35 -8.29 13.91 -3.57
CA ASP A 35 -7.71 14.10 -2.24
C ASP A 35 -7.01 12.84 -1.74
N GLU A 36 -7.62 11.67 -1.87
CA GLU A 36 -7.00 10.40 -1.49
C GLU A 36 -5.81 10.08 -2.38
N ILE A 37 -5.90 10.35 -3.67
CA ILE A 37 -4.78 10.17 -4.59
C ILE A 37 -3.62 11.10 -4.21
N GLY A 38 -3.90 12.37 -3.91
CA GLY A 38 -2.91 13.33 -3.45
C GLY A 38 -2.20 12.89 -2.17
N LEU A 39 -2.92 12.27 -1.25
CA LEU A 39 -2.36 11.68 -0.03
C LEU A 39 -1.37 10.55 -0.38
N ILE A 40 -1.73 9.67 -1.29
CA ILE A 40 -0.84 8.59 -1.75
C ILE A 40 0.41 9.15 -2.44
N GLU A 41 0.25 10.16 -3.30
CA GLU A 41 1.39 10.82 -3.94
C GLU A 41 2.35 11.44 -2.92
N ALA A 42 1.83 12.12 -1.91
CA ALA A 42 2.63 12.73 -0.85
C ALA A 42 3.41 11.66 -0.06
N ILE A 43 2.78 10.56 0.28
CA ILE A 43 3.43 9.42 0.94
C ILE A 43 4.52 8.81 0.04
N ALA A 44 4.21 8.61 -1.23
CA ALA A 44 5.14 8.03 -2.19
C ALA A 44 6.38 8.91 -2.39
N ASP A 45 6.22 10.21 -2.46
CA ASP A 45 7.32 11.15 -2.62
C ASP A 45 8.15 11.29 -1.35
N GLN A 46 7.52 11.41 -0.19
CA GLN A 46 8.18 11.51 1.10
C GLN A 46 9.04 10.27 1.41
N ARG A 47 8.50 9.10 1.12
CA ARG A 47 9.16 7.81 1.39
C ARG A 47 9.96 7.27 0.20
N LYS A 48 9.94 7.96 -0.93
CA LYS A 48 10.69 7.63 -2.15
C LYS A 48 10.38 6.23 -2.69
N PHE A 49 9.11 5.86 -2.72
CA PHE A 49 8.70 4.60 -3.33
C PHE A 49 8.96 4.61 -4.84
N ARG A 50 9.56 3.54 -5.30
CA ARG A 50 9.79 3.33 -6.74
C ARG A 50 8.49 3.05 -7.49
N LYS A 51 7.60 2.28 -6.85
CA LYS A 51 6.35 1.79 -7.44
C LYS A 51 5.23 1.90 -6.41
N VAL A 52 4.07 2.34 -6.88
CA VAL A 52 2.82 2.34 -6.12
C VAL A 52 1.81 1.49 -6.86
N VAL A 53 1.32 0.45 -6.23
CA VAL A 53 0.35 -0.48 -6.80
C VAL A 53 -0.97 -0.31 -6.06
N PHE A 54 -2.00 0.11 -6.76
CA PHE A 54 -3.37 0.15 -6.26
C PHE A 54 -4.01 -1.21 -6.51
N TYR A 55 -4.42 -1.85 -5.44
CA TYR A 55 -4.97 -3.20 -5.47
C TYR A 55 -6.42 -3.22 -4.98
N PRO A 56 -7.39 -2.98 -5.86
CA PRO A 56 -8.80 -3.07 -5.50
C PRO A 56 -9.20 -4.53 -5.27
N GLN A 57 -9.94 -4.76 -4.19
CA GLN A 57 -10.42 -6.10 -3.85
C GLN A 57 -11.81 -6.36 -4.40
N HIS A 58 -12.03 -7.61 -4.81
CA HIS A 58 -13.32 -8.07 -5.32
C HIS A 58 -14.38 -8.10 -4.20
N GLU A 59 -15.64 -7.94 -4.57
CA GLU A 59 -16.77 -7.94 -3.62
C GLU A 59 -16.79 -9.19 -2.74
N GLU A 60 -16.47 -10.35 -3.28
CA GLU A 60 -16.44 -11.60 -2.52
C GLU A 60 -15.38 -11.59 -1.41
N SER A 61 -14.22 -10.98 -1.68
CA SER A 61 -13.18 -10.81 -0.67
C SER A 61 -13.59 -9.81 0.41
N LEU A 62 -14.16 -8.68 0.02
CA LEU A 62 -14.66 -7.67 0.94
C LEU A 62 -15.76 -8.20 1.84
N LYS A 63 -16.68 -8.96 1.28
CA LYS A 63 -17.77 -9.60 2.00
C LYS A 63 -17.24 -10.56 3.08
N ARG A 64 -16.23 -11.37 2.75
CA ARG A 64 -15.57 -12.27 3.68
C ARG A 64 -14.85 -11.55 4.81
N MET A 65 -14.30 -10.36 4.54
CA MET A 65 -13.63 -9.51 5.52
C MET A 65 -14.62 -8.66 6.34
N GLY A 66 -15.92 -8.71 6.03
CA GLY A 66 -16.90 -7.83 6.66
C GLY A 66 -16.74 -6.36 6.31
N ILE A 67 -16.10 -6.04 5.18
CA ILE A 67 -15.88 -4.67 4.72
C ILE A 67 -17.00 -4.28 3.76
N PRO A 68 -17.79 -3.22 4.09
CA PRO A 68 -18.88 -2.79 3.22
C PRO A 68 -18.36 -2.20 1.91
N SER A 69 -19.03 -2.54 0.81
CA SER A 69 -18.80 -1.95 -0.50
C SER A 69 -20.15 -1.88 -1.22
N ALA A 70 -20.54 -0.69 -1.64
CA ALA A 70 -21.81 -0.45 -2.36
C ALA A 70 -21.65 -0.56 -3.87
N SER A 71 -20.44 -0.32 -4.39
CA SER A 71 -20.16 -0.30 -5.82
C SER A 71 -19.49 -1.59 -6.29
N PRO A 72 -19.88 -2.14 -7.45
CA PRO A 72 -19.25 -3.31 -8.01
C PRO A 72 -17.80 -3.04 -8.40
N TYR A 73 -16.99 -4.08 -8.38
CA TYR A 73 -15.55 -4.04 -8.66
C TYR A 73 -15.19 -3.24 -9.91
N HIS A 74 -15.85 -3.51 -11.04
CA HIS A 74 -15.53 -2.85 -12.30
C HIS A 74 -15.75 -1.33 -12.27
N LYS A 75 -16.73 -0.85 -11.52
CA LYS A 75 -16.97 0.59 -11.34
C LYS A 75 -15.91 1.24 -10.49
N ARG A 76 -15.47 0.56 -9.43
CA ARG A 76 -14.40 1.06 -8.56
C ARG A 76 -13.07 1.13 -9.30
N VAL A 77 -12.76 0.12 -10.10
CA VAL A 77 -11.56 0.10 -10.95
C VAL A 77 -11.59 1.23 -11.97
N LYS A 78 -12.72 1.42 -12.65
CA LYS A 78 -12.88 2.49 -13.63
C LYS A 78 -12.67 3.88 -13.03
N LEU A 79 -13.29 4.14 -11.88
CA LEU A 79 -13.09 5.40 -11.16
C LEU A 79 -11.62 5.61 -10.79
N LEU A 80 -10.99 4.59 -10.26
CA LEU A 80 -9.59 4.64 -9.88
C LEU A 80 -8.67 4.92 -11.07
N GLU A 81 -8.88 4.25 -12.20
CA GLU A 81 -8.13 4.50 -13.43
C GLU A 81 -8.31 5.93 -13.95
N GLU A 82 -9.51 6.48 -13.84
CA GLU A 82 -9.78 7.88 -14.19
C GLU A 82 -9.00 8.86 -13.28
N LEU A 83 -8.98 8.59 -11.98
CA LEU A 83 -8.23 9.39 -11.00
C LEU A 83 -6.72 9.35 -11.23
N LEU A 84 -6.20 8.25 -11.76
CA LEU A 84 -4.77 8.04 -12.00
C LEU A 84 -4.32 8.45 -13.39
N ARG A 85 -5.21 8.87 -14.27
CA ARG A 85 -4.93 9.11 -15.70
C ARG A 85 -3.76 10.05 -15.95
N ASP A 86 -3.62 11.10 -15.16
CA ASP A 86 -2.59 12.12 -15.34
C ASP A 86 -1.29 11.83 -14.56
N LEU A 87 -1.25 10.72 -13.83
CA LEU A 87 -0.06 10.29 -13.11
C LEU A 87 0.84 9.38 -13.97
N PRO A 88 2.16 9.40 -13.73
CA PRO A 88 3.08 8.52 -14.45
C PRO A 88 2.73 7.04 -14.25
N ALA A 89 2.32 6.37 -15.31
CA ALA A 89 1.94 4.95 -15.28
C ALA A 89 3.10 4.02 -14.91
N GLU A 90 4.32 4.46 -15.12
CA GLU A 90 5.52 3.71 -14.72
C GLU A 90 5.63 3.58 -13.20
N ARG A 91 5.18 4.59 -12.47
CA ARG A 91 5.23 4.60 -11.00
C ARG A 91 3.91 4.17 -10.37
N TYR A 92 2.77 4.62 -10.89
CA TYR A 92 1.44 4.39 -10.36
C TYR A 92 0.66 3.43 -11.25
N THR A 93 0.30 2.28 -10.71
CA THR A 93 -0.37 1.23 -11.48
C THR A 93 -1.55 0.64 -10.71
N VAL A 94 -2.57 0.23 -11.43
CA VAL A 94 -3.69 -0.54 -10.87
C VAL A 94 -3.48 -2.00 -11.23
N ASP A 95 -3.46 -2.88 -10.23
CA ASP A 95 -3.43 -4.31 -10.46
C ASP A 95 -4.83 -4.90 -10.34
N THR A 96 -5.32 -5.48 -11.41
CA THR A 96 -6.66 -6.02 -11.52
C THR A 96 -6.73 -7.55 -11.48
N TRP A 97 -5.70 -8.18 -10.97
CA TRP A 97 -5.62 -9.64 -10.94
C TRP A 97 -6.77 -10.29 -10.17
N GLU A 98 -7.17 -9.72 -9.03
CA GLU A 98 -8.27 -10.25 -8.21
C GLU A 98 -9.60 -10.24 -8.95
N GLY A 99 -9.86 -9.21 -9.73
CA GLY A 99 -11.06 -9.13 -10.58
C GLY A 99 -11.12 -10.21 -11.65
N LYS A 100 -9.98 -10.64 -12.17
CA LYS A 100 -9.89 -11.74 -13.14
C LYS A 100 -10.22 -13.09 -12.51
N ARG A 101 -9.97 -13.26 -11.22
CA ARG A 101 -10.32 -14.49 -10.48
C ARG A 101 -11.82 -14.64 -10.26
N LYS A 102 -12.55 -13.53 -10.11
CA LYS A 102 -14.01 -13.48 -9.87
C LYS A 102 -14.48 -14.31 -8.68
N LYS A 103 -13.65 -14.45 -7.66
CA LYS A 103 -13.92 -15.22 -6.46
C LYS A 103 -13.21 -14.65 -5.25
N TYR A 104 -13.57 -15.14 -4.07
CA TYR A 104 -12.85 -14.84 -2.86
C TYR A 104 -11.34 -15.11 -3.02
N THR A 105 -10.54 -14.12 -2.69
CA THR A 105 -9.08 -14.23 -2.69
C THR A 105 -8.56 -13.92 -1.28
N PRO A 106 -8.01 -14.91 -0.56
CA PRO A 106 -7.37 -14.66 0.72
C PRO A 106 -6.25 -13.63 0.63
N VAL A 107 -6.06 -12.84 1.68
CA VAL A 107 -4.99 -11.82 1.72
C VAL A 107 -3.62 -12.46 1.50
N ASP A 108 -3.38 -13.64 2.04
CA ASP A 108 -2.15 -14.41 1.80
C ASP A 108 -1.90 -14.65 0.30
N THR A 109 -2.92 -15.03 -0.43
CA THR A 109 -2.84 -15.26 -1.88
C THR A 109 -2.54 -13.97 -2.64
N SER A 110 -3.20 -12.87 -2.27
CA SER A 110 -2.98 -11.55 -2.88
C SER A 110 -1.56 -11.04 -2.61
N LEU A 111 -1.09 -11.12 -1.38
CA LEU A 111 0.24 -10.67 -1.00
C LEU A 111 1.33 -11.51 -1.68
N ARG A 112 1.14 -12.82 -1.77
CA ARG A 112 2.07 -13.69 -2.48
C ARG A 112 2.17 -13.32 -3.95
N PHE A 113 1.05 -13.13 -4.63
CA PHE A 113 1.02 -12.69 -6.02
C PHE A 113 1.75 -11.35 -6.21
N LEU A 114 1.45 -10.36 -5.38
CA LEU A 114 2.03 -9.03 -5.51
C LEU A 114 3.52 -9.00 -5.18
N THR A 115 3.96 -9.73 -4.16
CA THR A 115 5.37 -9.78 -3.78
C THR A 115 6.23 -10.60 -4.74
N GLU A 116 5.64 -11.51 -5.50
CA GLU A 116 6.31 -12.20 -6.61
C GLU A 116 6.41 -11.32 -7.86
N LYS A 117 5.44 -10.45 -8.08
CA LYS A 117 5.36 -9.58 -9.25
C LYS A 117 6.19 -8.30 -9.14
N PHE A 118 6.23 -7.69 -7.97
CA PHE A 118 6.87 -6.40 -7.75
C PHE A 118 8.11 -6.51 -6.87
N ALA A 119 8.97 -5.48 -6.92
CA ALA A 119 10.26 -5.48 -6.25
C ALA A 119 10.18 -5.13 -4.76
N SER A 120 10.92 -5.86 -3.93
CA SER A 120 11.14 -5.56 -2.52
C SER A 120 12.01 -4.31 -2.30
N PRO A 121 12.00 -3.70 -1.11
CA PRO A 121 11.17 -4.01 0.06
C PRO A 121 9.69 -3.64 -0.16
N TYR A 122 8.82 -4.33 0.57
CA TYR A 122 7.37 -4.16 0.43
C TYR A 122 6.78 -3.38 1.59
N PHE A 123 5.96 -2.39 1.24
CA PHE A 123 5.14 -1.63 2.17
C PHE A 123 3.68 -1.84 1.78
N VAL A 124 2.85 -2.15 2.74
CA VAL A 124 1.42 -2.37 2.51
C VAL A 124 0.65 -1.29 3.25
N MET A 125 -0.15 -0.51 2.53
CA MET A 125 -1.02 0.49 3.11
C MET A 125 -2.44 -0.04 3.19
N MET A 126 -3.00 0.02 4.38
CA MET A 126 -4.38 -0.36 4.67
C MET A 126 -4.99 0.72 5.56
N ASN A 127 -6.30 0.98 5.42
CA ASN A 127 -7.00 1.74 6.44
C ASN A 127 -7.13 0.92 7.73
N ASP A 128 -7.54 1.56 8.80
CA ASP A 128 -7.66 0.95 10.13
C ASP A 128 -8.66 -0.21 10.16
N ARG A 129 -9.74 -0.15 9.39
CA ARG A 129 -10.72 -1.23 9.25
C ARG A 129 -10.10 -2.49 8.63
N TYR A 130 -9.37 -2.33 7.53
CA TYR A 130 -8.63 -3.42 6.88
C TYR A 130 -7.53 -3.99 7.78
N ALA A 131 -6.78 -3.11 8.44
CA ALA A 131 -5.69 -3.53 9.32
C ALA A 131 -6.20 -4.38 10.49
N ALA A 132 -7.35 -4.01 11.07
CA ALA A 132 -7.99 -4.80 12.13
C ALA A 132 -8.36 -6.21 11.66
N GLU A 133 -8.94 -6.34 10.47
CA GLU A 133 -9.29 -7.64 9.88
C GLU A 133 -8.04 -8.43 9.50
N PHE A 134 -7.02 -7.77 8.94
CA PHE A 134 -5.76 -8.40 8.57
C PHE A 134 -5.06 -9.03 9.78
N ALA A 135 -5.08 -8.38 10.94
CA ALA A 135 -4.50 -8.90 12.16
C ALA A 135 -5.14 -10.21 12.64
N GLY A 136 -6.41 -10.45 12.29
CA GLY A 136 -7.11 -11.71 12.58
C GLY A 136 -6.84 -12.83 11.58
N TYR A 137 -6.09 -12.57 10.55
CA TYR A 137 -5.82 -13.53 9.49
C TYR A 137 -4.81 -14.59 9.91
N LYS A 138 -5.00 -15.83 9.47
CA LYS A 138 -4.12 -16.96 9.82
C LYS A 138 -2.65 -16.71 9.43
N GLY A 139 -2.39 -16.06 8.32
CA GLY A 139 -1.04 -15.74 7.81
C GLY A 139 -0.45 -14.43 8.31
N PHE A 140 -1.14 -13.70 9.18
CA PHE A 140 -0.72 -12.37 9.62
C PHE A 140 0.68 -12.33 10.21
N ASP A 141 1.00 -13.22 11.15
CA ASP A 141 2.29 -13.24 11.83
C ASP A 141 3.48 -13.48 10.88
N GLU A 142 3.24 -14.23 9.82
CA GLU A 142 4.24 -14.46 8.79
C GLU A 142 4.42 -13.22 7.90
N TRP A 143 3.32 -12.64 7.44
CA TRP A 143 3.36 -11.50 6.52
C TRP A 143 3.87 -10.21 7.16
N ILE A 144 3.50 -9.93 8.40
CA ILE A 144 3.95 -8.71 9.09
C ILE A 144 5.48 -8.65 9.25
N ARG A 145 6.15 -9.80 9.20
CA ARG A 145 7.62 -9.88 9.22
C ARG A 145 8.26 -9.62 7.87
N LYS A 146 7.51 -9.81 6.79
CA LYS A 146 7.98 -9.64 5.40
C LYS A 146 7.68 -8.27 4.83
N VAL A 147 6.65 -7.60 5.34
CA VAL A 147 6.20 -6.28 4.87
C VAL A 147 6.18 -5.28 6.00
N ARG A 148 6.34 -4.01 5.69
CA ARG A 148 6.06 -2.93 6.62
C ARG A 148 4.65 -2.42 6.36
N LEU A 149 3.86 -2.29 7.42
CA LEU A 149 2.47 -1.88 7.31
C LEU A 149 2.30 -0.39 7.59
N LEU A 150 1.67 0.32 6.67
CA LEU A 150 1.23 1.69 6.84
C LEU A 150 -0.27 1.66 7.15
N VAL A 151 -0.64 1.99 8.37
CA VAL A 151 -2.04 2.00 8.80
C VAL A 151 -2.59 3.41 8.67
N TRP A 152 -3.52 3.60 7.75
CA TRP A 152 -4.22 4.85 7.58
C TRP A 152 -5.40 4.94 8.55
N LYS A 153 -5.32 5.84 9.51
CA LYS A 153 -6.39 6.08 10.50
C LYS A 153 -7.53 6.87 9.87
N ARG A 154 -8.35 6.19 9.11
CA ARG A 154 -9.44 6.81 8.33
C ARG A 154 -10.80 6.77 9.03
N PHE A 155 -11.11 5.66 9.70
CA PHE A 155 -12.44 5.38 10.24
C PHE A 155 -12.52 5.38 11.76
N GLY A 156 -11.40 5.56 12.46
CA GLY A 156 -11.37 5.54 13.92
C GLY A 156 -11.62 4.16 14.52
N VAL A 157 -11.37 3.08 13.79
CA VAL A 157 -11.54 1.71 14.27
C VAL A 157 -10.43 1.36 15.24
N PRO A 158 -10.75 0.81 16.44
CA PRO A 158 -9.73 0.34 17.37
C PRO A 158 -8.88 -0.77 16.76
N LEU A 159 -7.56 -0.68 16.93
CA LEU A 159 -6.64 -1.68 16.42
C LEU A 159 -6.42 -2.78 17.46
N PRO A 160 -6.42 -4.08 17.04
CA PRO A 160 -6.17 -5.20 17.94
C PRO A 160 -4.78 -5.14 18.59
N GLY A 161 -4.67 -5.59 19.83
CA GLY A 161 -3.40 -5.69 20.54
C GLY A 161 -2.38 -6.57 19.80
N LYS A 162 -2.82 -7.58 19.10
CA LYS A 162 -1.99 -8.43 18.24
C LYS A 162 -1.27 -7.64 17.15
N LEU A 163 -1.96 -6.67 16.55
CA LEU A 163 -1.37 -5.77 15.56
C LEU A 163 -0.35 -4.82 16.23
N LEU A 164 -0.76 -4.18 17.32
CA LEU A 164 0.05 -3.20 18.04
C LEU A 164 1.34 -3.79 18.61
N ALA A 165 1.37 -5.11 18.88
CA ALA A 165 2.57 -5.81 19.33
C ALA A 165 3.71 -5.78 18.30
N TYR A 166 3.42 -5.53 17.04
CA TYR A 166 4.42 -5.38 15.98
C TYR A 166 4.77 -3.92 15.69
N GLY A 167 4.83 -3.07 16.70
CA GLY A 167 5.04 -1.63 16.57
C GLY A 167 6.21 -1.19 15.69
N GLU A 168 7.31 -1.97 15.66
CA GLU A 168 8.46 -1.71 14.79
C GLU A 168 8.18 -1.93 13.30
N ARG A 169 7.11 -2.67 12.97
CA ARG A 169 6.69 -2.99 11.60
C ARG A 169 5.53 -2.13 11.14
N LEU A 170 5.07 -1.19 11.97
CA LEU A 170 3.91 -0.35 11.73
C LEU A 170 4.31 1.12 11.66
N ASP A 171 3.73 1.83 10.71
CA ASP A 171 3.67 3.28 10.71
C ASP A 171 2.20 3.70 10.62
N PHE A 172 1.83 4.76 11.32
CA PHE A 172 0.48 5.30 11.32
C PHE A 172 0.43 6.56 10.48
N ILE A 173 -0.57 6.63 9.62
CA ILE A 173 -0.83 7.77 8.74
C ILE A 173 -2.13 8.42 9.20
N GLY A 174 -2.10 9.73 9.44
CA GLY A 174 -3.28 10.51 9.77
C GLY A 174 -4.14 10.82 8.55
N GLU A 175 -5.25 11.51 8.77
CA GLU A 175 -6.24 11.82 7.73
C GLU A 175 -5.65 12.64 6.56
N LYS A 176 -4.59 13.42 6.82
CA LYS A 176 -3.92 14.28 5.83
C LYS A 176 -2.60 13.72 5.33
N GLY A 177 -2.32 12.45 5.61
CA GLY A 177 -1.08 11.80 5.18
C GLY A 177 0.13 12.02 6.08
N GLU A 178 -0.03 12.76 7.18
CA GLU A 178 1.03 12.95 8.18
C GLU A 178 1.29 11.65 8.97
N SER A 179 2.56 11.43 9.33
CA SER A 179 2.89 10.38 10.29
C SER A 179 2.35 10.75 11.67
N VAL A 180 1.64 9.83 12.31
CA VAL A 180 1.08 10.03 13.65
C VAL A 180 1.57 8.95 14.59
N GLU A 181 1.71 9.31 15.86
CA GLU A 181 2.01 8.36 16.92
C GLU A 181 0.74 7.60 17.35
N VAL A 182 0.96 6.43 17.91
CA VAL A 182 -0.13 5.56 18.40
C VAL A 182 -0.79 6.18 19.63
#